data_3bb0336bcd1b4e25ae3a5a87bda56ff2
#
_entry.id   3bb0336bcd1b4e25ae3a5a87bda56ff2
#
_cell.length_a   1.000
_cell.length_b   1.000
_cell.length_c   1.000
_cell.angle_alpha   90.00
_cell.angle_beta   90.00
_cell.angle_gamma   90.00
#
_symmetry.space_group_name_H-M   'P 1'
#
loop_
_entity.id
_entity.type
_entity.pdbx_description
1 polymer ?
#
loop_
_entity_poly.entity_id
_entity_poly.type
_entity_poly.pdbx_seq_one_letter_code
_entity_poly.pdbx_strand_id
1 'polypeptide(L)'
;RERVGACRRDLTQYQCYLELHIEQGGVLEAERMQIGVVDGIVGIVRYRMTVSGCANHAGSTPMHLRDDALVKACRIITQLMERTEAASPDMVCTVGTLQVFPGAVNVIPGKVEFIVELRNPTMEPMDQVIDSVLKEHPELVGEEYIRQSPTQCSSKLIKLSETLCRNRGIRFRRMFS
;
A
#
# COMPACT_ATOMS: atom_id res chain seq x y z
N ARG A 1 2.51 1.75 -32.00
CA ARG A 1 1.88 2.70 -31.03
C ARG A 1 0.64 3.39 -31.63
N GLU A 2 0.60 3.69 -32.92
CA GLU A 2 -0.53 4.38 -33.58
C GLU A 2 -1.87 3.59 -33.55
N ARG A 3 -1.82 2.26 -33.51
CA ARG A 3 -3.02 1.41 -33.48
C ARG A 3 -3.73 1.34 -32.09
N VAL A 4 -3.09 1.73 -31.00
CA VAL A 4 -3.68 1.66 -29.65
C VAL A 4 -4.83 2.66 -29.49
N GLY A 5 -4.74 3.82 -30.14
CA GLY A 5 -5.84 4.80 -30.17
C GLY A 5 -7.12 4.31 -30.82
N ALA A 6 -7.01 3.43 -31.83
CA ALA A 6 -8.15 2.85 -32.53
C ALA A 6 -8.91 1.79 -31.70
N CYS A 7 -8.33 1.30 -30.60
CA CYS A 7 -8.98 0.36 -29.69
C CYS A 7 -9.83 1.04 -28.61
N ARG A 8 -9.82 2.37 -28.54
CA ARG A 8 -10.68 3.10 -27.60
C ARG A 8 -12.14 2.81 -27.88
N ARG A 9 -12.86 2.39 -26.84
CA ARG A 9 -14.31 2.22 -26.88
C ARG A 9 -15.00 3.50 -26.43
N ASP A 10 -16.11 3.81 -27.07
CA ASP A 10 -17.01 4.86 -26.59
C ASP A 10 -17.81 4.31 -25.40
N LEU A 11 -17.46 4.75 -24.19
CA LEU A 11 -18.06 4.26 -22.96
C LEU A 11 -19.53 4.66 -22.81
N THR A 12 -20.03 5.64 -23.56
CA THR A 12 -21.44 6.06 -23.52
C THR A 12 -22.38 5.00 -24.09
N GLN A 13 -21.83 4.06 -24.88
CA GLN A 13 -22.60 2.95 -25.47
C GLN A 13 -22.84 1.79 -24.48
N TYR A 14 -22.22 1.81 -23.30
CA TYR A 14 -22.32 0.74 -22.29
C TYR A 14 -23.11 1.23 -21.09
N GLN A 15 -24.04 0.41 -20.61
CA GLN A 15 -24.82 0.72 -19.41
C GLN A 15 -24.04 0.43 -18.13
N CYS A 16 -23.17 -0.57 -18.15
CA CYS A 16 -22.32 -0.95 -17.02
C CYS A 16 -21.12 -1.75 -17.49
N TYR A 17 -20.13 -1.84 -16.61
CA TYR A 17 -19.02 -2.78 -16.69
C TYR A 17 -19.08 -3.70 -15.48
N LEU A 18 -18.97 -4.99 -15.69
CA LEU A 18 -18.90 -6.01 -14.65
C LEU A 18 -17.70 -6.89 -14.90
N GLU A 19 -16.89 -7.07 -13.88
CA GLU A 19 -15.71 -7.92 -13.92
C GLU A 19 -15.78 -8.96 -12.81
N LEU A 20 -15.53 -10.22 -13.16
CA LEU A 20 -15.32 -11.29 -12.20
C LEU A 20 -13.81 -11.50 -12.06
N HIS A 21 -13.30 -11.29 -10.86
CA HIS A 21 -11.88 -11.41 -10.55
C HIS A 21 -11.65 -12.42 -9.43
N ILE A 22 -10.51 -13.10 -9.43
CA ILE A 22 -10.06 -13.88 -8.27
C ILE A 22 -9.72 -12.91 -7.13
N GLU A 23 -9.93 -13.30 -5.87
CA GLU A 23 -9.70 -12.43 -4.72
C GLU A 23 -8.26 -11.91 -4.62
N GLN A 24 -7.29 -12.75 -4.96
CA GLN A 24 -5.85 -12.52 -4.72
C GLN A 24 -5.51 -12.26 -3.23
N GLY A 25 -6.38 -12.72 -2.34
CA GLY A 25 -6.28 -12.60 -0.89
C GLY A 25 -6.82 -13.87 -0.23
N GLY A 26 -6.88 -13.88 1.10
CA GLY A 26 -7.31 -15.03 1.88
C GLY A 26 -8.60 -14.81 2.68
N VAL A 27 -9.28 -13.67 2.51
CA VAL A 27 -10.43 -13.29 3.35
C VAL A 27 -11.65 -14.15 3.06
N LEU A 28 -11.96 -14.36 1.78
CA LEU A 28 -13.11 -15.20 1.38
C LEU A 28 -12.91 -16.65 1.81
N GLU A 29 -11.70 -17.17 1.69
CA GLU A 29 -11.37 -18.51 2.13
C GLU A 29 -11.49 -18.65 3.66
N ALA A 30 -10.88 -17.73 4.42
CA ALA A 30 -10.92 -17.72 5.89
C ALA A 30 -12.35 -17.65 6.44
N GLU A 31 -13.21 -16.86 5.81
CA GLU A 31 -14.61 -16.70 6.18
C GLU A 31 -15.55 -17.71 5.50
N ARG A 32 -15.02 -18.59 4.66
CA ARG A 32 -15.78 -19.58 3.87
C ARG A 32 -16.87 -18.92 3.00
N MET A 33 -16.56 -17.75 2.42
CA MET A 33 -17.41 -17.05 1.48
C MET A 33 -17.08 -17.48 0.04
N GLN A 34 -18.09 -17.47 -0.82
CA GLN A 34 -17.96 -17.87 -2.21
C GLN A 34 -17.74 -16.65 -3.13
N ILE A 35 -18.32 -15.51 -2.75
CA ILE A 35 -18.29 -14.26 -3.53
C ILE A 35 -17.96 -13.08 -2.62
N GLY A 36 -17.07 -12.22 -3.09
CA GLY A 36 -16.88 -10.86 -2.59
C GLY A 36 -17.64 -9.88 -3.47
N VAL A 37 -18.63 -9.20 -2.91
CA VAL A 37 -19.32 -8.09 -3.61
C VAL A 37 -18.51 -6.84 -3.34
N VAL A 38 -17.86 -6.31 -4.38
CA VAL A 38 -16.89 -5.22 -4.24
C VAL A 38 -17.60 -3.87 -4.13
N ASP A 39 -17.32 -3.14 -3.04
CA ASP A 39 -17.84 -1.79 -2.79
C ASP A 39 -17.10 -0.72 -3.57
N GLY A 40 -15.82 -0.94 -3.78
CA GLY A 40 -14.93 -0.03 -4.48
C GLY A 40 -13.51 -0.58 -4.58
N ILE A 41 -12.71 0.10 -5.36
CA ILE A 41 -11.27 -0.14 -5.48
C ILE A 41 -10.57 0.81 -4.52
N VAL A 42 -9.66 0.29 -3.70
CA VAL A 42 -8.91 1.11 -2.73
C VAL A 42 -8.00 2.13 -3.42
N GLY A 43 -7.75 3.23 -2.73
CA GLY A 43 -6.71 4.17 -3.08
C GLY A 43 -5.33 3.57 -2.84
N ILE A 44 -4.34 4.03 -3.59
CA ILE A 44 -2.95 3.59 -3.48
C ILE A 44 -2.05 4.82 -3.43
N VAL A 45 -1.13 4.85 -2.47
CA VAL A 45 0.02 5.76 -2.49
C VAL A 45 1.31 4.95 -2.38
N ARG A 46 2.34 5.37 -3.13
CA ARG A 46 3.69 4.80 -3.04
C ARG A 46 4.71 5.89 -2.88
N TYR A 47 5.57 5.67 -1.91
CA TYR A 47 6.70 6.55 -1.64
C TYR A 47 8.02 5.80 -1.77
N ARG A 48 9.00 6.45 -2.41
CA ARG A 48 10.41 6.10 -2.26
C ARG A 48 10.92 6.82 -1.04
N MET A 49 11.39 6.07 -0.05
CA MET A 49 11.92 6.58 1.20
C MET A 49 13.43 6.42 1.22
N THR A 50 14.13 7.48 1.59
CA THR A 50 15.58 7.49 1.77
C THR A 50 15.92 7.92 3.18
N VAL A 51 16.66 7.10 3.90
CA VAL A 51 17.18 7.37 5.25
C VAL A 51 18.67 7.57 5.17
N SER A 52 19.13 8.67 5.73
CA SER A 52 20.56 9.01 5.78
C SER A 52 21.18 8.72 7.14
N GLY A 53 22.45 8.32 7.11
CA GLY A 53 23.32 8.11 8.25
C GLY A 53 24.77 8.38 7.86
N CYS A 54 25.72 7.84 8.61
CA CYS A 54 27.14 8.02 8.35
C CYS A 54 27.86 6.67 8.23
N ALA A 55 28.32 6.34 7.01
CA ALA A 55 29.11 5.13 6.78
C ALA A 55 30.45 5.23 7.50
N ASN A 56 30.81 4.16 8.24
CA ASN A 56 32.06 4.08 8.94
C ASN A 56 32.48 2.61 9.17
N HIS A 57 33.71 2.39 9.63
CA HIS A 57 34.21 1.03 9.89
C HIS A 57 33.49 0.37 11.07
N ALA A 58 32.85 -0.78 10.83
CA ALA A 58 32.01 -1.43 11.82
C ALA A 58 32.77 -1.94 13.06
N GLY A 59 34.02 -2.38 12.89
CA GLY A 59 34.81 -2.96 13.99
C GLY A 59 35.49 -1.91 14.90
N SER A 60 35.71 -0.68 14.43
CA SER A 60 36.41 0.37 15.17
C SER A 60 35.53 1.52 15.64
N THR A 61 34.29 1.57 15.22
CA THR A 61 33.34 2.63 15.62
C THR A 61 32.47 2.14 16.79
N PRO A 62 32.64 2.70 18.01
CA PRO A 62 31.82 2.37 19.16
C PRO A 62 30.33 2.62 18.92
N MET A 63 29.44 1.87 19.58
CA MET A 63 27.99 1.95 19.36
C MET A 63 27.43 3.38 19.56
N HIS A 64 27.90 4.11 20.56
CA HIS A 64 27.43 5.46 20.87
C HIS A 64 27.88 6.55 19.88
N LEU A 65 28.80 6.22 18.96
CA LEU A 65 29.28 7.13 17.91
C LEU A 65 28.71 6.77 16.52
N ARG A 66 27.83 5.76 16.45
CA ARG A 66 27.25 5.31 15.18
C ARG A 66 26.05 6.15 14.80
N ASP A 67 26.03 6.53 13.54
CA ASP A 67 24.85 7.07 12.85
C ASP A 67 24.43 6.07 11.74
N ASP A 68 23.75 4.99 12.16
CA ASP A 68 23.44 3.84 11.32
C ASP A 68 22.09 4.03 10.64
N ALA A 69 22.12 4.23 9.31
CA ALA A 69 20.92 4.42 8.50
C ALA A 69 19.98 3.21 8.53
N LEU A 70 20.51 1.98 8.66
CA LEU A 70 19.68 0.78 8.67
C LEU A 70 18.90 0.65 9.99
N VAL A 71 19.52 0.95 11.11
CA VAL A 71 18.87 0.95 12.42
C VAL A 71 17.73 1.99 12.46
N LYS A 72 17.98 3.19 11.89
CA LYS A 72 16.94 4.22 11.74
C LYS A 72 15.81 3.72 10.83
N ALA A 73 16.13 3.19 9.64
CA ALA A 73 15.14 2.68 8.71
C ALA A 73 14.26 1.58 9.32
N CYS A 74 14.83 0.66 10.10
CA CYS A 74 14.06 -0.37 10.79
C CYS A 74 13.04 0.22 11.77
N ARG A 75 13.43 1.26 12.54
CA ARG A 75 12.52 1.95 13.46
C ARG A 75 11.39 2.66 12.71
N ILE A 76 11.71 3.37 11.65
CA ILE A 76 10.75 4.08 10.79
C ILE A 76 9.75 3.09 10.19
N ILE A 77 10.23 1.96 9.67
CA ILE A 77 9.37 0.92 9.09
C ILE A 77 8.41 0.35 10.15
N THR A 78 8.91 0.06 11.35
CA THR A 78 8.07 -0.43 12.45
C THR A 78 6.98 0.60 12.81
N GLN A 79 7.34 1.88 12.93
CA GLN A 79 6.38 2.95 13.20
C GLN A 79 5.34 3.12 12.07
N LEU A 80 5.74 2.97 10.81
CA LEU A 80 4.81 2.98 9.68
C LEU A 80 3.74 1.88 9.83
N MET A 81 4.15 0.65 10.20
CA MET A 81 3.21 -0.46 10.43
C MET A 81 2.26 -0.17 11.61
N GLU A 82 2.80 0.22 12.76
CA GLU A 82 2.01 0.54 13.96
C GLU A 82 1.00 1.67 13.72
N ARG A 83 1.41 2.73 13.03
CA ARG A 83 0.52 3.86 12.70
C ARG A 83 -0.54 3.48 11.67
N THR A 84 -0.19 2.60 10.72
CA THR A 84 -1.16 2.06 9.76
C THR A 84 -2.28 1.30 10.46
N GLU A 85 -1.92 0.39 11.35
CA GLU A 85 -2.89 -0.39 12.15
C GLU A 85 -3.77 0.51 13.03
N ALA A 86 -3.18 1.58 13.60
CA ALA A 86 -3.92 2.51 14.46
C ALA A 86 -4.84 3.47 13.67
N ALA A 87 -4.50 3.80 12.42
CA ALA A 87 -5.23 4.80 11.63
C ALA A 87 -6.51 4.26 10.98
N SER A 88 -6.51 3.02 10.53
CA SER A 88 -7.70 2.41 9.90
C SER A 88 -7.59 0.87 9.89
N PRO A 89 -8.65 0.15 10.27
CA PRO A 89 -8.66 -1.32 10.20
C PRO A 89 -8.62 -1.88 8.76
N ASP A 90 -8.96 -1.06 7.78
CA ASP A 90 -8.97 -1.44 6.36
C ASP A 90 -7.69 -1.02 5.64
N MET A 91 -6.78 -0.29 6.32
CA MET A 91 -5.54 0.16 5.71
C MET A 91 -4.47 -0.92 5.77
N VAL A 92 -3.78 -1.10 4.65
CA VAL A 92 -2.60 -1.97 4.59
C VAL A 92 -1.37 -1.17 4.20
N CYS A 93 -0.22 -1.54 4.80
CA CYS A 93 1.08 -0.98 4.52
C CYS A 93 2.05 -2.10 4.14
N THR A 94 2.83 -1.89 3.10
CA THR A 94 3.83 -2.86 2.67
C THR A 94 5.14 -2.17 2.33
N VAL A 95 6.24 -2.66 2.88
CA VAL A 95 7.60 -2.34 2.43
C VAL A 95 8.10 -3.53 1.62
N GLY A 96 7.99 -3.42 0.30
CA GLY A 96 8.28 -4.53 -0.63
C GLY A 96 9.73 -4.57 -1.11
N THR A 97 10.48 -3.47 -0.96
CA THR A 97 11.90 -3.38 -1.34
C THR A 97 12.68 -2.60 -0.30
N LEU A 98 13.92 -3.04 -0.06
CA LEU A 98 14.85 -2.35 0.83
C LEU A 98 16.27 -2.55 0.30
N GLN A 99 17.04 -1.46 0.16
CA GLN A 99 18.43 -1.46 -0.28
C GLN A 99 19.30 -0.73 0.74
N VAL A 100 20.42 -1.35 1.09
CA VAL A 100 21.37 -0.84 2.10
C VAL A 100 22.66 -0.47 1.41
N PHE A 101 23.19 0.73 1.71
CA PHE A 101 24.45 1.22 1.13
C PHE A 101 25.48 1.53 2.22
N PRO A 102 26.74 1.07 2.00
CA PRO A 102 27.29 0.40 0.82
C PRO A 102 26.98 -1.12 0.74
N GLY A 103 26.30 -1.72 1.71
CA GLY A 103 25.94 -3.13 1.69
C GLY A 103 27.10 -4.09 2.00
N ALA A 104 28.08 -3.62 2.80
CA ALA A 104 29.24 -4.39 3.19
C ALA A 104 29.20 -4.77 4.69
N VAL A 105 29.56 -5.99 5.03
CA VAL A 105 29.44 -6.54 6.40
C VAL A 105 30.32 -5.82 7.44
N ASN A 106 31.37 -5.16 7.01
CA ASN A 106 32.34 -4.43 7.84
C ASN A 106 32.18 -2.90 7.79
N VAL A 107 31.09 -2.40 7.20
CA VAL A 107 30.80 -0.97 7.09
C VAL A 107 29.41 -0.69 7.66
N ILE A 108 29.31 0.32 8.56
CA ILE A 108 28.05 0.83 9.07
C ILE A 108 27.26 1.44 7.91
N PRO A 109 25.97 1.12 7.72
CA PRO A 109 25.15 1.67 6.66
C PRO A 109 25.05 3.21 6.73
N GLY A 110 25.41 3.87 5.63
CA GLY A 110 25.33 5.34 5.51
C GLY A 110 24.05 5.81 4.80
N LYS A 111 23.38 4.90 4.09
CA LYS A 111 22.10 5.18 3.42
C LYS A 111 21.28 3.91 3.29
N VAL A 112 19.96 4.07 3.45
CA VAL A 112 18.96 3.02 3.12
C VAL A 112 17.88 3.61 2.23
N GLU A 113 17.52 2.90 1.19
CA GLU A 113 16.37 3.21 0.34
C GLU A 113 15.34 2.09 0.43
N PHE A 114 14.07 2.45 0.58
CA PHE A 114 12.97 1.47 0.56
C PHE A 114 11.72 2.06 -0.09
N ILE A 115 10.85 1.18 -0.56
CA ILE A 115 9.56 1.58 -1.11
C ILE A 115 8.46 1.15 -0.16
N VAL A 116 7.63 2.12 0.25
CA VAL A 116 6.42 1.88 1.01
C VAL A 116 5.20 2.07 0.11
N GLU A 117 4.27 1.14 0.17
CA GLU A 117 2.94 1.23 -0.42
C GLU A 117 1.89 1.20 0.68
N LEU A 118 0.97 2.16 0.63
CA LEU A 118 -0.23 2.19 1.46
C LEU A 118 -1.46 2.05 0.58
N ARG A 119 -2.44 1.29 1.07
CA ARG A 119 -3.75 1.17 0.45
C ARG A 119 -4.85 1.33 1.48
N ASN A 120 -5.89 2.09 1.13
CA ASN A 120 -7.05 2.30 1.99
C ASN A 120 -8.27 2.71 1.14
N PRO A 121 -9.51 2.45 1.62
CA PRO A 121 -10.73 2.94 0.97
C PRO A 121 -10.85 4.46 0.85
N THR A 122 -10.11 5.21 1.67
CA THR A 122 -10.04 6.69 1.64
C THR A 122 -8.59 7.18 1.66
N MET A 123 -8.31 8.36 1.13
CA MET A 123 -6.94 8.88 1.03
C MET A 123 -6.42 9.43 2.36
N GLU A 124 -7.28 10.09 3.12
CA GLU A 124 -6.89 10.87 4.30
C GLU A 124 -6.07 10.09 5.36
N PRO A 125 -6.42 8.86 5.79
CA PRO A 125 -5.61 8.12 6.76
C PRO A 125 -4.19 7.80 6.23
N MET A 126 -4.05 7.54 4.93
CA MET A 126 -2.74 7.30 4.31
C MET A 126 -1.85 8.54 4.37
N ASP A 127 -2.42 9.71 4.03
CA ASP A 127 -1.71 10.98 4.08
C ASP A 127 -1.28 11.30 5.53
N GLN A 128 -2.18 11.13 6.51
CA GLN A 128 -1.87 11.35 7.92
C GLN A 128 -0.72 10.47 8.44
N VAL A 129 -0.68 9.19 8.06
CA VAL A 129 0.40 8.28 8.43
C VAL A 129 1.73 8.76 7.85
N ILE A 130 1.80 9.03 6.55
CA ILE A 130 3.02 9.49 5.89
C ILE A 130 3.51 10.81 6.46
N ASP A 131 2.64 11.82 6.57
CA ASP A 131 2.98 13.15 7.08
C ASP A 131 3.51 13.09 8.51
N SER A 132 2.88 12.25 9.35
CA SER A 132 3.31 12.08 10.74
C SER A 132 4.70 11.47 10.86
N VAL A 133 5.04 10.51 10.00
CA VAL A 133 6.36 9.86 9.98
C VAL A 133 7.42 10.81 9.42
N LEU A 134 7.13 11.48 8.30
CA LEU A 134 8.06 12.46 7.72
C LEU A 134 8.36 13.62 8.68
N LYS A 135 7.38 14.07 9.43
CA LYS A 135 7.54 15.14 10.42
C LYS A 135 8.42 14.73 11.61
N GLU A 136 8.32 13.49 12.05
CA GLU A 136 9.08 12.99 13.21
C GLU A 136 10.53 12.64 12.88
N HIS A 137 10.80 12.31 11.61
CA HIS A 137 12.09 11.83 11.14
C HIS A 137 12.75 12.79 10.13
N PRO A 138 13.46 13.85 10.58
CA PRO A 138 14.09 14.81 9.68
C PRO A 138 15.21 14.21 8.81
N GLU A 139 15.74 13.04 9.19
CA GLU A 139 16.68 12.25 8.39
C GLU A 139 16.05 11.45 7.26
N LEU A 140 14.71 11.38 7.23
CA LEU A 140 13.93 10.67 6.22
C LEU A 140 13.50 11.63 5.12
N VAL A 141 13.79 11.27 3.89
CA VAL A 141 13.25 11.95 2.70
C VAL A 141 12.25 11.00 2.01
N GLY A 142 11.01 11.46 1.84
CA GLY A 142 9.96 10.74 1.14
C GLY A 142 9.62 11.41 -0.19
N GLU A 143 9.68 10.63 -1.29
CA GLU A 143 9.27 11.05 -2.63
C GLU A 143 8.05 10.23 -3.06
N GLU A 144 6.88 10.88 -3.17
CA GLU A 144 5.69 10.25 -3.73
C GLU A 144 5.85 10.08 -5.24
N TYR A 145 5.63 8.87 -5.75
CA TYR A 145 5.71 8.60 -7.19
C TYR A 145 4.49 7.89 -7.77
N ILE A 146 3.58 7.40 -6.92
CA ILE A 146 2.26 6.91 -7.31
C ILE A 146 1.23 7.44 -6.33
N ARG A 147 0.17 8.03 -6.89
CA ARG A 147 -1.06 8.38 -6.18
C ARG A 147 -2.27 7.99 -7.02
N GLN A 148 -3.10 7.13 -6.49
CA GLN A 148 -4.33 6.66 -7.12
C GLN A 148 -5.48 6.84 -6.14
N SER A 149 -6.47 7.66 -6.50
CA SER A 149 -7.66 7.83 -5.68
C SER A 149 -8.52 6.58 -5.70
N PRO A 150 -9.22 6.26 -4.60
CA PRO A 150 -10.17 5.17 -4.56
C PRO A 150 -11.34 5.41 -5.52
N THR A 151 -11.91 4.33 -6.01
CA THR A 151 -13.07 4.39 -6.92
C THR A 151 -14.21 3.61 -6.33
N GLN A 152 -15.38 4.25 -6.19
CA GLN A 152 -16.60 3.59 -5.69
C GLN A 152 -17.30 2.83 -6.81
N CYS A 153 -17.77 1.62 -6.50
CA CYS A 153 -18.61 0.86 -7.40
C CYS A 153 -20.05 1.36 -7.40
N SER A 154 -20.79 1.04 -8.46
CA SER A 154 -22.21 1.42 -8.57
C SER A 154 -23.07 0.77 -7.48
N SER A 155 -23.69 1.58 -6.61
CA SER A 155 -24.58 1.10 -5.55
C SER A 155 -25.76 0.27 -6.08
N LYS A 156 -26.22 0.56 -7.30
CA LYS A 156 -27.26 -0.22 -7.99
C LYS A 156 -26.76 -1.63 -8.34
N LEU A 157 -25.54 -1.74 -8.88
CA LEU A 157 -24.96 -3.04 -9.24
C LEU A 157 -24.59 -3.85 -8.00
N ILE A 158 -24.07 -3.20 -6.96
CA ILE A 158 -23.80 -3.83 -5.65
C ILE A 158 -25.08 -4.49 -5.12
N LYS A 159 -26.18 -3.73 -4.99
CA LYS A 159 -27.48 -4.25 -4.51
C LYS A 159 -28.02 -5.38 -5.36
N LEU A 160 -27.86 -5.29 -6.69
CA LEU A 160 -28.25 -6.36 -7.61
C LEU A 160 -27.45 -7.63 -7.35
N SER A 161 -26.13 -7.52 -7.23
CA SER A 161 -25.24 -8.65 -6.96
C SER A 161 -25.58 -9.33 -5.64
N GLU A 162 -25.80 -8.57 -4.57
CA GLU A 162 -26.24 -9.10 -3.28
C GLU A 162 -27.57 -9.85 -3.38
N THR A 163 -28.53 -9.25 -4.08
CA THR A 163 -29.86 -9.88 -4.27
C THR A 163 -29.75 -11.20 -5.03
N LEU A 164 -28.93 -11.24 -6.07
CA LEU A 164 -28.69 -12.47 -6.84
C LEU A 164 -28.02 -13.56 -5.98
N CYS A 165 -27.03 -13.18 -5.17
CA CYS A 165 -26.38 -14.11 -4.24
C CYS A 165 -27.40 -14.69 -3.25
N ARG A 166 -28.22 -13.84 -2.60
CA ARG A 166 -29.27 -14.31 -1.65
C ARG A 166 -30.26 -15.25 -2.31
N ASN A 167 -30.77 -14.88 -3.48
CA ASN A 167 -31.77 -15.69 -4.20
C ASN A 167 -31.23 -17.06 -4.65
N ARG A 168 -29.93 -17.21 -4.79
CA ARG A 168 -29.26 -18.45 -5.21
C ARG A 168 -28.61 -19.22 -4.04
N GLY A 169 -28.73 -18.72 -2.80
CA GLY A 169 -28.11 -19.35 -1.64
C GLY A 169 -26.57 -19.26 -1.65
N ILE A 170 -25.99 -18.31 -2.38
CA ILE A 170 -24.55 -18.10 -2.45
C ILE A 170 -24.12 -17.28 -1.24
N ARG A 171 -23.14 -17.80 -0.48
CA ARG A 171 -22.54 -17.06 0.64
C ARG A 171 -21.63 -15.96 0.10
N PHE A 172 -21.84 -14.74 0.55
CA PHE A 172 -21.08 -13.58 0.11
C PHE A 172 -20.81 -12.61 1.25
N ARG A 173 -19.81 -11.77 1.06
CA ARG A 173 -19.58 -10.59 1.90
C ARG A 173 -19.34 -9.36 1.02
N ARG A 174 -19.49 -8.17 1.60
CA ARG A 174 -19.00 -6.94 0.99
C ARG A 174 -17.52 -6.75 1.32
N MET A 175 -16.77 -6.18 0.40
CA MET A 175 -15.34 -5.93 0.56
C MET A 175 -14.87 -4.83 -0.39
N PHE A 176 -13.69 -4.30 -0.14
CA PHE A 176 -12.93 -3.51 -1.13
C PHE A 176 -11.94 -4.40 -1.88
N SER A 177 -11.57 -3.96 -3.09
CA SER A 177 -10.56 -4.62 -3.94
C SER A 177 -9.33 -3.74 -4.12
#